data_d0729a22145d311d4618df42c93da362
#
_entry.id   d0729a22145d311d4618df42c93da362
#
_cell.length_a   1.000
_cell.length_b   1.000
_cell.length_c   1.000
_cell.angle_alpha   90.00
_cell.angle_beta   90.00
_cell.angle_gamma   90.00
#
_symmetry.space_group_name_H-M   'P 1'
#
loop_
_entity.id
_entity.type
_entity.pdbx_description
1 polymer ?
#
loop_
_entity_poly.entity_id
_entity_poly.type
_entity_poly.pdbx_seq_one_letter_code
_entity_poly.pdbx_strand_id
1 'polypeptide(L)'
;MSKYDDYELVKFSSVRLPYKYDALEPFIDEETMQIHYNKHYLGYLKKFNTAVEKYDINEPVIKIMQNIDKYPIEVRDNGGGYVNHSMFWKMLKPNPKKKNNVPYGISLIKIIEDFGTYGQFKEYIIEASQKRFGSGWVWWVMNRDGSTNILATPYQDNPYMPEYQSFPLLGIDVWEHAYYLKYDADRTRYIKNIFNVINWEEVNRRIVSANQNIFDVRIMN
;
A
#
# COMPACT_ATOMS: atom_id res chain seq x y z
N MET A 1 -5.46 3.87 46.92
CA MET A 1 -6.13 3.92 45.58
C MET A 1 -5.05 4.08 44.56
N SER A 2 -4.63 2.99 43.92
CA SER A 2 -3.55 2.96 42.93
C SER A 2 -4.15 3.41 41.59
N LYS A 3 -3.62 4.52 41.03
CA LYS A 3 -3.79 4.87 39.62
C LYS A 3 -2.95 3.87 38.83
N TYR A 4 -3.53 2.79 38.36
CA TYR A 4 -2.97 2.05 37.28
C TYR A 4 -3.41 2.78 36.01
N ASP A 5 -2.44 3.44 35.36
CA ASP A 5 -2.59 4.02 34.05
C ASP A 5 -3.08 2.93 33.10
N ASP A 6 -4.18 3.19 32.42
CA ASP A 6 -4.68 2.40 31.30
C ASP A 6 -3.69 2.50 30.14
N TYR A 7 -2.60 1.73 30.21
CA TYR A 7 -1.80 1.44 29.01
C TYR A 7 -2.63 0.47 28.17
N GLU A 8 -3.45 1.01 27.29
CA GLU A 8 -4.01 0.25 26.18
C GLU A 8 -2.83 -0.40 25.43
N LEU A 9 -2.68 -1.71 25.57
CA LEU A 9 -1.70 -2.48 24.81
C LEU A 9 -2.06 -2.41 23.34
N VAL A 10 -1.46 -1.45 22.62
CA VAL A 10 -1.62 -1.33 21.18
C VAL A 10 -0.96 -2.55 20.56
N LYS A 11 -1.72 -3.48 20.04
CA LYS A 11 -1.25 -4.76 19.52
C LYS A 11 -0.39 -4.60 18.26
N PHE A 12 -0.76 -3.66 17.38
CA PHE A 12 0.02 -3.25 16.22
C PHE A 12 0.39 -1.78 16.36
N SER A 13 1.59 -1.42 15.91
CA SER A 13 2.10 -0.06 15.97
C SER A 13 2.06 0.62 14.60
N SER A 14 2.05 1.95 14.58
CA SER A 14 2.12 2.71 13.34
C SER A 14 3.51 2.60 12.71
N VAL A 15 3.54 2.43 11.40
CA VAL A 15 4.76 2.64 10.62
C VAL A 15 5.03 4.13 10.55
N ARG A 16 6.18 4.58 11.06
CA ARG A 16 6.57 5.98 10.98
C ARG A 16 6.73 6.40 9.52
N LEU A 17 6.17 7.55 9.18
CA LEU A 17 6.35 8.14 7.85
C LEU A 17 7.85 8.41 7.61
N PRO A 18 8.47 7.89 6.52
CA PRO A 18 9.92 8.00 6.32
C PRO A 18 10.37 9.37 5.77
N TYR A 19 9.44 10.30 5.60
CA TYR A 19 9.66 11.67 5.09
C TYR A 19 8.66 12.63 5.73
N LYS A 20 8.89 13.95 5.56
CA LYS A 20 7.95 14.99 6.01
C LYS A 20 6.68 15.02 5.14
N TYR A 21 5.60 15.59 5.66
CA TYR A 21 4.34 15.68 4.93
C TYR A 21 4.44 16.45 3.60
N ASP A 22 5.28 17.48 3.53
CA ASP A 22 5.53 18.29 2.33
C ASP A 22 6.52 17.67 1.33
N ALA A 23 7.16 16.57 1.69
CA ALA A 23 8.30 16.04 0.94
C ALA A 23 7.95 15.41 -0.42
N LEU A 24 6.68 15.10 -0.64
CA LEU A 24 6.20 14.56 -1.92
C LEU A 24 5.68 15.64 -2.88
N GLU A 25 5.76 16.92 -2.46
CA GLU A 25 5.45 18.05 -3.34
C GLU A 25 6.36 18.07 -4.59
N PRO A 26 5.88 18.47 -5.74
CA PRO A 26 4.52 18.97 -6.03
C PRO A 26 3.56 17.86 -6.47
N PHE A 27 3.87 16.58 -6.26
CA PHE A 27 3.10 15.44 -6.79
C PHE A 27 1.97 15.00 -5.85
N ILE A 28 2.20 15.04 -4.54
CA ILE A 28 1.18 14.88 -3.49
C ILE A 28 1.38 16.05 -2.54
N ASP A 29 0.32 16.79 -2.24
CA ASP A 29 0.38 17.98 -1.39
C ASP A 29 0.46 17.62 0.10
N GLU A 30 0.96 18.58 0.88
CA GLU A 30 1.13 18.44 2.33
C GLU A 30 -0.19 18.15 3.05
N GLU A 31 -1.27 18.84 2.67
CA GLU A 31 -2.58 18.68 3.30
C GLU A 31 -3.13 17.28 3.08
N THR A 32 -3.05 16.76 1.85
CA THR A 32 -3.39 15.37 1.52
C THR A 32 -2.59 14.43 2.41
N MET A 33 -1.28 14.60 2.51
CA MET A 33 -0.42 13.70 3.32
C MET A 33 -0.76 13.75 4.81
N GLN A 34 -1.05 14.93 5.37
CA GLN A 34 -1.45 15.10 6.76
C GLN A 34 -2.77 14.39 7.07
N ILE A 35 -3.78 14.58 6.23
CA ILE A 35 -5.09 13.94 6.40
C ILE A 35 -4.98 12.44 6.18
N HIS A 36 -4.31 12.01 5.12
CA HIS A 36 -4.17 10.62 4.73
C HIS A 36 -3.47 9.79 5.83
N TYR A 37 -2.37 10.32 6.39
CA TYR A 37 -1.66 9.65 7.47
C TYR A 37 -2.41 9.75 8.81
N ASN A 38 -2.76 10.97 9.25
CA ASN A 38 -3.24 11.18 10.63
C ASN A 38 -4.72 10.79 10.82
N LYS A 39 -5.56 10.87 9.77
CA LYS A 39 -6.99 10.55 9.88
C LYS A 39 -7.32 9.16 9.34
N HIS A 40 -6.89 8.85 8.11
CA HIS A 40 -7.21 7.56 7.49
C HIS A 40 -6.35 6.44 8.05
N TYR A 41 -5.04 6.50 7.90
CA TYR A 41 -4.14 5.43 8.33
C TYR A 41 -4.18 5.14 9.83
N LEU A 42 -3.99 6.18 10.67
CA LEU A 42 -4.05 5.99 12.13
C LEU A 42 -5.47 5.62 12.58
N GLY A 43 -6.50 6.03 11.86
CA GLY A 43 -7.88 5.60 12.09
C GLY A 43 -8.08 4.11 11.84
N TYR A 44 -7.54 3.57 10.73
CA TYR A 44 -7.54 2.14 10.46
C TYR A 44 -6.78 1.36 11.52
N LEU A 45 -5.58 1.80 11.88
CA LEU A 45 -4.77 1.16 12.92
C LEU A 45 -5.52 1.07 14.24
N LYS A 46 -6.13 2.17 14.71
CA LYS A 46 -6.89 2.20 15.95
C LYS A 46 -8.06 1.20 15.91
N LYS A 47 -8.87 1.24 14.86
CA LYS A 47 -10.03 0.34 14.70
C LYS A 47 -9.60 -1.12 14.55
N PHE A 48 -8.49 -1.37 13.86
CA PHE A 48 -7.94 -2.73 13.71
C PHE A 48 -7.48 -3.29 15.05
N ASN A 49 -6.75 -2.51 15.86
CA ASN A 49 -6.36 -2.92 17.21
C ASN A 49 -7.58 -3.23 18.10
N THR A 50 -8.61 -2.39 18.05
CA THR A 50 -9.88 -2.66 18.75
C THR A 50 -10.54 -3.97 18.27
N ALA A 51 -10.53 -4.23 16.96
CA ALA A 51 -11.12 -5.45 16.42
C ALA A 51 -10.34 -6.71 16.81
N VAL A 52 -9.00 -6.70 16.72
CA VAL A 52 -8.19 -7.86 17.11
C VAL A 52 -8.28 -8.16 18.60
N GLU A 53 -8.40 -7.15 19.44
CA GLU A 53 -8.67 -7.33 20.87
C GLU A 53 -10.06 -7.93 21.10
N LYS A 54 -11.10 -7.36 20.53
CA LYS A 54 -12.49 -7.82 20.64
C LYS A 54 -12.68 -9.29 20.25
N TYR A 55 -11.93 -9.76 19.26
CA TYR A 55 -12.04 -11.14 18.74
C TYR A 55 -10.91 -12.05 19.19
N ASP A 56 -10.07 -11.62 20.13
CA ASP A 56 -8.91 -12.36 20.66
C ASP A 56 -8.00 -12.92 19.58
N ILE A 57 -7.70 -12.09 18.54
CA ILE A 57 -6.85 -12.48 17.41
C ILE A 57 -5.39 -12.27 17.79
N ASN A 58 -4.61 -13.37 17.86
CA ASN A 58 -3.21 -13.37 18.29
C ASN A 58 -2.23 -13.79 17.19
N GLU A 59 -2.53 -13.44 15.92
CA GLU A 59 -1.72 -13.81 14.78
C GLU A 59 -0.97 -12.61 14.17
N PRO A 60 0.17 -12.83 13.49
CA PRO A 60 0.83 -11.82 12.69
C PRO A 60 -0.11 -11.27 11.60
N VAL A 61 -0.04 -9.97 11.33
CA VAL A 61 -0.99 -9.29 10.45
C VAL A 61 -1.09 -9.89 9.05
N ILE A 62 0.04 -10.33 8.45
CA ILE A 62 0.01 -10.97 7.13
C ILE A 62 -0.73 -12.32 7.18
N LYS A 63 -0.60 -13.06 8.26
CA LYS A 63 -1.38 -14.29 8.50
C LYS A 63 -2.88 -13.99 8.61
N ILE A 64 -3.25 -12.90 9.28
CA ILE A 64 -4.64 -12.43 9.36
C ILE A 64 -5.14 -12.13 7.93
N MET A 65 -4.40 -11.37 7.12
CA MET A 65 -4.77 -11.08 5.73
C MET A 65 -4.91 -12.33 4.87
N GLN A 66 -4.00 -13.29 5.00
CA GLN A 66 -4.03 -14.57 4.27
C GLN A 66 -5.20 -15.49 4.64
N ASN A 67 -5.84 -15.24 5.77
CA ASN A 67 -6.99 -16.00 6.28
C ASN A 67 -8.19 -15.09 6.56
N ILE A 68 -8.31 -13.99 5.84
CA ILE A 68 -9.25 -12.92 6.17
C ILE A 68 -10.72 -13.36 6.09
N ASP A 69 -11.01 -14.38 5.32
CA ASP A 69 -12.31 -15.03 5.22
C ASP A 69 -12.79 -15.67 6.53
N LYS A 70 -11.88 -15.93 7.48
CA LYS A 70 -12.19 -16.47 8.81
C LYS A 70 -12.56 -15.39 9.83
N TYR A 71 -12.42 -14.11 9.49
CA TYR A 71 -12.57 -13.00 10.41
C TYR A 71 -13.74 -12.09 10.01
N PRO A 72 -14.32 -11.35 10.98
CA PRO A 72 -15.36 -10.38 10.70
C PRO A 72 -14.92 -9.28 9.73
N ILE A 73 -15.91 -8.70 9.03
CA ILE A 73 -15.67 -7.63 8.04
C ILE A 73 -14.90 -6.45 8.60
N GLU A 74 -15.09 -6.10 9.87
CA GLU A 74 -14.35 -5.01 10.53
C GLU A 74 -12.85 -5.29 10.64
N VAL A 75 -12.42 -6.57 10.73
CA VAL A 75 -11.02 -6.99 10.67
C VAL A 75 -10.50 -6.86 9.24
N ARG A 76 -11.29 -7.28 8.23
CA ARG A 76 -10.94 -7.14 6.81
C ARG A 76 -10.73 -5.68 6.44
N ASP A 77 -11.70 -4.82 6.72
CA ASP A 77 -11.66 -3.42 6.30
C ASP A 77 -10.55 -2.64 7.02
N ASN A 78 -10.46 -2.76 8.34
CA ASN A 78 -9.50 -1.96 9.11
C ASN A 78 -8.10 -2.57 9.08
N GLY A 79 -7.97 -3.90 9.09
CA GLY A 79 -6.70 -4.59 8.92
C GLY A 79 -6.12 -4.40 7.52
N GLY A 80 -6.96 -4.51 6.50
CA GLY A 80 -6.57 -4.19 5.12
C GLY A 80 -6.10 -2.74 5.00
N GLY A 81 -6.86 -1.78 5.52
CA GLY A 81 -6.47 -0.37 5.53
C GLY A 81 -5.14 -0.13 6.24
N TYR A 82 -4.92 -0.74 7.39
CA TYR A 82 -3.64 -0.67 8.10
C TYR A 82 -2.48 -1.22 7.27
N VAL A 83 -2.64 -2.43 6.69
CA VAL A 83 -1.60 -3.09 5.89
C VAL A 83 -1.27 -2.29 4.62
N ASN A 84 -2.30 -1.90 3.88
CA ASN A 84 -2.14 -1.18 2.61
C ASN A 84 -1.37 0.13 2.78
N HIS A 85 -1.78 0.94 3.75
CA HIS A 85 -1.12 2.23 4.01
C HIS A 85 0.29 2.05 4.59
N SER A 86 0.50 1.06 5.47
CA SER A 86 1.84 0.76 6.00
C SER A 86 2.85 0.42 4.90
N MET A 87 2.40 -0.25 3.84
CA MET A 87 3.21 -0.51 2.65
C MET A 87 3.37 0.76 1.79
N PHE A 88 2.29 1.49 1.58
CA PHE A 88 2.24 2.68 0.71
C PHE A 88 3.26 3.73 1.11
N TRP A 89 3.40 4.03 2.40
CA TRP A 89 4.38 5.01 2.89
C TRP A 89 5.81 4.65 2.52
N LYS A 90 6.17 3.38 2.51
CA LYS A 90 7.51 2.89 2.14
C LYS A 90 7.71 2.86 0.61
N MET A 91 6.62 2.69 -0.15
CA MET A 91 6.63 2.64 -1.61
C MET A 91 6.77 4.01 -2.27
N LEU A 92 6.71 5.09 -1.49
CA LEU A 92 6.91 6.46 -1.96
C LEU A 92 8.21 7.04 -1.41
N LYS A 93 8.81 7.97 -2.16
CA LYS A 93 9.98 8.74 -1.74
C LYS A 93 9.99 10.15 -2.32
N PRO A 94 10.64 11.12 -1.63
CA PRO A 94 10.80 12.47 -2.14
C PRO A 94 11.53 12.54 -3.49
N ASN A 95 11.05 13.43 -4.37
CA ASN A 95 11.71 13.80 -5.62
C ASN A 95 11.77 15.33 -5.77
N PRO A 96 12.49 16.04 -4.87
CA PRO A 96 12.48 17.50 -4.80
C PRO A 96 13.08 18.16 -6.04
N LYS A 97 13.96 17.46 -6.76
CA LYS A 97 14.61 17.95 -7.99
C LYS A 97 13.78 17.65 -9.25
N LYS A 98 12.58 17.06 -9.11
CA LYS A 98 11.70 16.66 -10.22
C LYS A 98 12.44 15.88 -11.32
N LYS A 99 13.42 15.06 -10.91
CA LYS A 99 14.16 14.21 -11.84
C LYS A 99 13.24 13.14 -12.40
N ASN A 100 13.56 12.66 -13.60
CA ASN A 100 12.89 11.51 -14.17
C ASN A 100 13.07 10.30 -13.23
N ASN A 101 11.99 9.85 -12.62
CA ASN A 101 11.96 8.74 -11.69
C ASN A 101 11.53 7.47 -12.42
N VAL A 102 12.51 6.68 -12.82
CA VAL A 102 12.30 5.46 -13.60
C VAL A 102 12.75 4.23 -12.83
N PRO A 103 12.17 3.05 -13.10
CA PRO A 103 12.65 1.80 -12.54
C PRO A 103 14.08 1.51 -12.96
N TYR A 104 14.79 0.76 -12.14
CA TYR A 104 16.16 0.30 -12.39
C TYR A 104 16.39 -1.06 -11.72
N GLY A 105 17.49 -1.73 -12.09
CA GLY A 105 17.81 -3.04 -11.51
C GLY A 105 16.73 -4.07 -11.80
N ILE A 106 16.38 -4.88 -10.78
CA ILE A 106 15.46 -6.00 -10.95
C ILE A 106 14.03 -5.55 -11.29
N SER A 107 13.58 -4.37 -10.83
CA SER A 107 12.26 -3.86 -11.21
C SER A 107 12.16 -3.53 -12.69
N LEU A 108 13.21 -2.94 -13.28
CA LEU A 108 13.23 -2.68 -14.71
C LEU A 108 13.24 -3.98 -15.52
N ILE A 109 14.05 -4.96 -15.09
CA ILE A 109 14.12 -6.28 -15.74
C ILE A 109 12.74 -6.93 -15.74
N LYS A 110 12.09 -7.04 -14.58
CA LYS A 110 10.75 -7.63 -14.45
C LYS A 110 9.68 -6.89 -15.25
N ILE A 111 9.74 -5.57 -15.31
CA ILE A 111 8.83 -4.77 -16.12
C ILE A 111 9.01 -5.10 -17.62
N ILE A 112 10.25 -5.21 -18.09
CA ILE A 112 10.51 -5.54 -19.50
C ILE A 112 10.09 -6.97 -19.81
N GLU A 113 10.39 -7.93 -18.95
CA GLU A 113 10.01 -9.33 -19.11
C GLU A 113 8.48 -9.52 -19.22
N ASP A 114 7.72 -8.91 -18.29
CA ASP A 114 6.30 -9.22 -18.14
C ASP A 114 5.39 -8.21 -18.90
N PHE A 115 5.86 -6.99 -19.17
CA PHE A 115 5.05 -5.93 -19.80
C PHE A 115 5.67 -5.33 -21.10
N GLY A 116 6.86 -5.77 -21.48
CA GLY A 116 7.55 -5.31 -22.70
C GLY A 116 8.30 -3.99 -22.51
N THR A 117 7.65 -2.92 -22.06
CA THR A 117 8.28 -1.62 -21.80
C THR A 117 7.75 -0.95 -20.54
N TYR A 118 8.55 -0.04 -19.97
CA TYR A 118 8.07 0.80 -18.86
C TYR A 118 6.87 1.69 -19.25
N GLY A 119 6.80 2.09 -20.51
CA GLY A 119 5.63 2.82 -21.04
C GLY A 119 4.36 1.98 -20.94
N GLN A 120 4.40 0.75 -21.45
CA GLN A 120 3.28 -0.19 -21.37
C GLN A 120 2.89 -0.53 -19.93
N PHE A 121 3.86 -0.77 -19.06
CA PHE A 121 3.60 -0.96 -17.62
C PHE A 121 2.79 0.20 -17.03
N LYS A 122 3.17 1.46 -17.33
CA LYS A 122 2.41 2.64 -16.86
C LYS A 122 0.99 2.66 -17.40
N GLU A 123 0.80 2.34 -18.67
CA GLU A 123 -0.53 2.29 -19.29
C GLU A 123 -1.41 1.21 -18.62
N TYR A 124 -0.88 0.03 -18.30
CA TYR A 124 -1.63 -1.00 -17.55
C TYR A 124 -2.06 -0.51 -16.17
N ILE A 125 -1.18 0.20 -15.44
CA ILE A 125 -1.54 0.81 -14.14
C ILE A 125 -2.66 1.85 -14.31
N ILE A 126 -2.54 2.73 -15.32
CA ILE A 126 -3.55 3.76 -15.61
C ILE A 126 -4.89 3.10 -15.95
N GLU A 127 -4.88 2.13 -16.84
CA GLU A 127 -6.08 1.41 -17.27
C GLU A 127 -6.75 0.69 -16.08
N ALA A 128 -5.98 -0.02 -15.26
CA ALA A 128 -6.49 -0.68 -14.06
C ALA A 128 -7.12 0.32 -13.08
N SER A 129 -6.50 1.52 -12.92
CA SER A 129 -7.02 2.58 -12.06
C SER A 129 -8.33 3.17 -12.56
N GLN A 130 -8.49 3.29 -13.89
CA GLN A 130 -9.72 3.78 -14.51
C GLN A 130 -10.86 2.75 -14.42
N LYS A 131 -10.53 1.47 -14.64
CA LYS A 131 -11.49 0.36 -14.53
C LYS A 131 -11.92 0.10 -13.08
N ARG A 132 -11.14 0.51 -12.09
CA ARG A 132 -11.53 0.40 -10.68
C ARG A 132 -12.63 1.42 -10.37
N PHE A 133 -13.88 0.98 -10.49
CA PHE A 133 -15.05 1.80 -10.14
C PHE A 133 -15.11 2.00 -8.61
N GLY A 134 -15.12 3.26 -8.15
CA GLY A 134 -15.15 3.61 -6.73
C GLY A 134 -13.79 3.46 -6.04
N SER A 135 -13.83 3.28 -4.73
CA SER A 135 -12.65 3.19 -3.87
C SER A 135 -11.93 1.87 -3.98
N GLY A 136 -10.61 1.90 -3.90
CA GLY A 136 -9.78 0.69 -3.93
C GLY A 136 -8.31 0.99 -4.15
N TRP A 137 -7.60 -0.02 -4.60
CA TRP A 137 -6.16 0.02 -4.82
C TRP A 137 -5.81 -0.58 -6.17
N VAL A 138 -4.71 -0.12 -6.78
CA VAL A 138 -4.06 -0.75 -7.94
C VAL A 138 -2.71 -1.27 -7.51
N TRP A 139 -2.42 -2.51 -7.87
CA TRP A 139 -1.24 -3.22 -7.43
C TRP A 139 -0.45 -3.78 -8.62
N TRP A 140 0.86 -3.66 -8.56
CA TRP A 140 1.76 -4.56 -9.26
C TRP A 140 2.14 -5.67 -8.30
N VAL A 141 1.90 -6.91 -8.70
CA VAL A 141 2.07 -8.08 -7.84
C VAL A 141 2.96 -9.12 -8.47
N MET A 142 3.56 -9.96 -7.64
CA MET A 142 4.23 -11.20 -8.05
C MET A 142 3.37 -12.40 -7.67
N ASN A 143 3.11 -13.27 -8.62
CA ASN A 143 2.41 -14.53 -8.44
C ASN A 143 3.37 -15.60 -7.87
N ARG A 144 2.81 -16.74 -7.44
CA ARG A 144 3.61 -17.84 -6.88
C ARG A 144 4.58 -18.49 -7.88
N ASP A 145 4.30 -18.38 -9.16
CA ASP A 145 5.15 -18.88 -10.26
C ASP A 145 6.27 -17.90 -10.67
N GLY A 146 6.36 -16.75 -10.00
CA GLY A 146 7.34 -15.71 -10.27
C GLY A 146 6.95 -14.72 -11.38
N SER A 147 5.86 -14.95 -12.10
CA SER A 147 5.29 -13.98 -13.04
C SER A 147 4.73 -12.77 -12.30
N THR A 148 4.62 -11.63 -12.99
CA THR A 148 4.00 -10.43 -12.40
C THR A 148 2.83 -9.94 -13.23
N ASN A 149 1.85 -9.33 -12.57
CA ASN A 149 0.70 -8.73 -13.23
C ASN A 149 0.19 -7.49 -12.48
N ILE A 150 -0.68 -6.73 -13.13
CA ILE A 150 -1.41 -5.62 -12.54
C ILE A 150 -2.81 -6.11 -12.16
N LEU A 151 -3.23 -5.84 -10.93
CA LEU A 151 -4.58 -6.08 -10.47
C LEU A 151 -5.14 -4.89 -9.69
N ALA A 152 -6.45 -4.79 -9.60
CA ALA A 152 -7.13 -3.79 -8.80
C ALA A 152 -8.02 -4.50 -7.77
N THR A 153 -7.98 -4.02 -6.52
CA THR A 153 -8.79 -4.55 -5.43
C THR A 153 -9.81 -3.52 -4.94
N PRO A 154 -11.00 -3.95 -4.51
CA PRO A 154 -12.00 -3.05 -3.95
C PRO A 154 -11.63 -2.65 -2.52
N TYR A 155 -12.10 -1.46 -2.10
CA TYR A 155 -12.00 -0.97 -0.75
C TYR A 155 -10.58 -1.11 -0.16
N GLN A 156 -10.44 -1.87 0.95
CA GLN A 156 -9.13 -2.12 1.58
C GLN A 156 -8.63 -3.56 1.36
N ASP A 157 -9.19 -4.27 0.42
CA ASP A 157 -8.65 -5.57 0.00
C ASP A 157 -7.23 -5.42 -0.54
N ASN A 158 -6.43 -6.47 -0.36
CA ASN A 158 -5.03 -6.46 -0.78
C ASN A 158 -4.57 -7.82 -1.32
N PRO A 159 -3.43 -7.86 -2.02
CA PRO A 159 -2.93 -9.06 -2.69
C PRO A 159 -2.67 -10.28 -1.78
N TYR A 160 -2.48 -10.09 -0.48
CA TYR A 160 -2.27 -11.19 0.46
C TYR A 160 -3.54 -12.01 0.72
N MET A 161 -4.72 -11.44 0.47
CA MET A 161 -6.00 -12.07 0.76
C MET A 161 -6.26 -13.32 -0.11
N PRO A 162 -7.10 -14.27 0.36
CA PRO A 162 -7.33 -15.55 -0.30
C PRO A 162 -7.79 -15.45 -1.75
N GLU A 163 -8.48 -14.37 -2.09
CA GLU A 163 -9.00 -14.12 -3.44
C GLU A 163 -7.89 -13.82 -4.45
N TYR A 164 -6.73 -13.29 -3.99
CA TYR A 164 -5.64 -12.83 -4.87
C TYR A 164 -4.36 -13.65 -4.73
N GLN A 165 -4.02 -14.09 -3.52
CA GLN A 165 -2.90 -14.96 -3.19
C GLN A 165 -1.56 -14.58 -3.87
N SER A 166 -1.25 -13.29 -3.93
CA SER A 166 -0.06 -12.76 -4.60
C SER A 166 0.70 -11.81 -3.68
N PHE A 167 1.94 -11.50 -4.04
CA PHE A 167 2.81 -10.63 -3.25
C PHE A 167 2.84 -9.21 -3.83
N PRO A 168 2.44 -8.16 -3.07
CA PRO A 168 2.42 -6.79 -3.56
C PRO A 168 3.85 -6.24 -3.70
N LEU A 169 4.22 -5.83 -4.91
CA LEU A 169 5.48 -5.19 -5.26
C LEU A 169 5.35 -3.66 -5.17
N LEU A 170 4.26 -3.13 -5.71
CA LEU A 170 3.88 -1.72 -5.69
C LEU A 170 2.37 -1.63 -5.45
N GLY A 171 1.93 -0.73 -4.58
CA GLY A 171 0.54 -0.40 -4.36
C GLY A 171 0.28 1.08 -4.57
N ILE A 172 -0.82 1.42 -5.23
CA ILE A 172 -1.26 2.80 -5.46
C ILE A 172 -2.68 2.93 -4.94
N ASP A 173 -2.86 3.83 -4.00
CA ASP A 173 -4.16 4.17 -3.45
C ASP A 173 -4.99 4.96 -4.48
N VAL A 174 -6.17 4.47 -4.83
CA VAL A 174 -7.11 5.15 -5.73
C VAL A 174 -8.42 5.54 -5.04
N TRP A 175 -8.44 5.52 -3.70
CA TRP A 175 -9.47 6.20 -2.93
C TRP A 175 -9.39 7.70 -3.18
N GLU A 176 -10.51 8.39 -3.17
CA GLU A 176 -10.56 9.85 -3.40
C GLU A 176 -9.73 10.64 -2.37
N HIS A 177 -9.66 10.18 -1.12
CA HIS A 177 -8.85 10.83 -0.08
C HIS A 177 -7.35 10.89 -0.42
N ALA A 178 -6.86 10.06 -1.33
CA ALA A 178 -5.45 10.05 -1.73
C ALA A 178 -5.11 11.15 -2.75
N TYR A 179 -6.11 11.75 -3.43
CA TYR A 179 -5.82 12.65 -4.53
C TYR A 179 -6.79 13.84 -4.69
N TYR A 180 -7.98 13.82 -4.07
CA TYR A 180 -9.05 14.75 -4.40
C TYR A 180 -8.69 16.23 -4.12
N LEU A 181 -7.98 16.52 -3.00
CA LEU A 181 -7.60 17.87 -2.66
C LEU A 181 -6.72 18.55 -3.71
N LYS A 182 -5.85 17.78 -4.38
CA LYS A 182 -4.91 18.31 -5.36
C LYS A 182 -5.35 18.13 -6.81
N TYR A 183 -6.08 17.08 -7.09
CA TYR A 183 -6.40 16.64 -8.45
C TYR A 183 -7.90 16.67 -8.75
N ASP A 184 -8.74 17.07 -7.80
CA ASP A 184 -10.20 16.98 -7.91
C ASP A 184 -10.61 15.55 -8.31
N ALA A 185 -11.53 15.43 -9.27
CA ALA A 185 -11.98 14.12 -9.79
C ALA A 185 -11.02 13.49 -10.82
N ASP A 186 -9.86 14.13 -11.12
CA ASP A 186 -8.92 13.65 -12.15
C ASP A 186 -7.95 12.60 -11.61
N ARG A 187 -8.49 11.40 -11.34
CA ARG A 187 -7.71 10.23 -10.93
C ARG A 187 -6.59 9.92 -11.92
N THR A 188 -6.82 10.07 -13.20
CA THR A 188 -5.82 9.77 -14.24
C THR A 188 -4.59 10.67 -14.11
N ARG A 189 -4.81 11.96 -13.86
CA ARG A 189 -3.72 12.91 -13.64
C ARG A 189 -2.93 12.59 -12.36
N TYR A 190 -3.62 12.20 -11.28
CA TYR A 190 -2.96 11.71 -10.06
C TYR A 190 -2.08 10.50 -10.35
N ILE A 191 -2.62 9.46 -11.03
CA ILE A 191 -1.86 8.24 -11.35
C ILE A 191 -0.64 8.56 -12.22
N LYS A 192 -0.73 9.43 -13.21
CA LYS A 192 0.41 9.87 -14.02
C LYS A 192 1.48 10.58 -13.18
N ASN A 193 1.09 11.32 -12.17
CA ASN A 193 2.01 12.08 -11.34
C ASN A 193 2.66 11.25 -10.23
N ILE A 194 1.99 10.23 -9.66
CA ILE A 194 2.54 9.44 -8.57
C ILE A 194 3.81 8.68 -8.98
N PHE A 195 3.98 8.34 -10.27
CA PHE A 195 5.21 7.73 -10.78
C PHE A 195 6.47 8.54 -10.48
N ASN A 196 6.36 9.86 -10.32
CA ASN A 196 7.49 10.72 -9.97
C ASN A 196 8.02 10.49 -8.54
N VAL A 197 7.22 9.90 -7.68
CA VAL A 197 7.56 9.67 -6.26
C VAL A 197 7.59 8.20 -5.86
N ILE A 198 7.51 7.26 -6.81
CA ILE A 198 7.68 5.84 -6.50
C ILE A 198 9.09 5.58 -5.98
N ASN A 199 9.18 4.83 -4.91
CA ASN A 199 10.44 4.35 -4.33
C ASN A 199 10.87 3.04 -4.99
N TRP A 200 11.56 3.14 -6.14
CA TRP A 200 12.01 1.96 -6.87
C TRP A 200 13.02 1.10 -6.09
N GLU A 201 13.72 1.65 -5.11
CA GLU A 201 14.58 0.88 -4.21
C GLU A 201 13.75 -0.08 -3.34
N GLU A 202 12.67 0.42 -2.76
CA GLU A 202 11.72 -0.42 -2.01
C GLU A 202 11.06 -1.48 -2.91
N VAL A 203 10.68 -1.12 -4.13
CA VAL A 203 10.14 -2.08 -5.11
C VAL A 203 11.16 -3.17 -5.42
N ASN A 204 12.44 -2.82 -5.66
CA ASN A 204 13.51 -3.79 -5.87
C ASN A 204 13.68 -4.74 -4.67
N ARG A 205 13.68 -4.19 -3.45
CA ARG A 205 13.76 -4.96 -2.21
C ARG A 205 12.59 -5.95 -2.11
N ARG A 206 11.38 -5.52 -2.45
CA ARG A 206 10.17 -6.37 -2.41
C ARG A 206 10.23 -7.50 -3.43
N ILE A 207 10.72 -7.25 -4.64
CA ILE A 207 10.92 -8.29 -5.66
C ILE A 207 11.90 -9.37 -5.14
N VAL A 208 13.02 -8.95 -4.56
CA VAL A 208 13.99 -9.89 -3.96
C VAL A 208 13.35 -10.71 -2.85
N SER A 209 12.57 -10.08 -1.97
CA SER A 209 11.87 -10.77 -0.88
C SER A 209 10.83 -11.76 -1.40
N ALA A 210 10.08 -11.41 -2.45
CA ALA A 210 9.11 -12.30 -3.08
C ALA A 210 9.78 -13.54 -3.69
N ASN A 211 10.89 -13.36 -4.41
CA ASN A 211 11.65 -14.46 -5.02
C ASN A 211 12.25 -15.44 -3.98
N GLN A 212 12.53 -14.98 -2.78
CA GLN A 212 13.04 -15.83 -1.69
C GLN A 212 11.94 -16.57 -0.94
N ASN A 213 10.68 -16.53 -1.40
CA ASN A 213 9.51 -17.03 -0.68
C ASN A 213 9.37 -16.47 0.75
N ILE A 214 10.01 -15.33 1.02
CA ILE A 214 9.87 -14.62 2.29
C ILE A 214 8.55 -13.83 2.23
N PHE A 215 7.42 -14.54 2.25
CA PHE A 215 6.12 -13.98 2.62
C PHE A 215 6.11 -13.66 4.13
N ASP A 216 7.26 -13.25 4.67
CA ASP A 216 7.51 -13.15 6.09
C ASP A 216 7.17 -11.74 6.60
N VAL A 217 6.69 -11.74 7.81
CA VAL A 217 6.22 -10.64 8.67
C VAL A 217 7.19 -9.45 8.78
N ARG A 218 8.47 -9.62 8.44
CA ARG A 218 9.53 -8.60 8.57
C ARG A 218 9.41 -7.40 7.61
N ILE A 219 8.47 -7.46 6.67
CA ILE A 219 8.27 -6.37 5.69
C ILE A 219 7.52 -5.18 6.32
N MET A 220 6.92 -5.38 7.49
CA MET A 220 6.12 -4.36 8.19
C MET A 220 6.83 -3.71 9.38
N ASN A 221 8.01 -4.21 9.78
CA ASN A 221 8.81 -3.65 10.90
C ASN A 221 9.86 -2.67 10.40
#